data_0a12497e04117cc6793ef419b6376a37
#
_entry.id   0a12497e04117cc6793ef419b6376a37
#
_cell.length_a   1.000
_cell.length_b   1.000
_cell.length_c   1.000
_cell.angle_alpha   90.00
_cell.angle_beta   90.00
_cell.angle_gamma   90.00
#
_symmetry.space_group_name_H-M   'P 1'
#
loop_
_entity.id
_entity.type
_entity.pdbx_description
1 polymer ?
#
loop_
_entity_poly.entity_id
_entity_poly.type
_entity_poly.pdbx_seq_one_letter_code
_entity_poly.pdbx_strand_id
1 'polypeptide(L)'
;MTTMLHQEKVNEKIILASGSPRRAKILRDLGVDFEIRKSDAEEVAYPHDPERTVRENAVKKGERVKGCKGERVKGVLSADTIVWFAGRIYGKPRDLDEAKAFLRELSGQTHTVFTGVCFDGETRVVRSDVTFRRLSDAMIDEYVARVKPTDRAGAYDIDESGDLIVESWTGSYENIMGLPIEPLREWGIVK
;
A
#
# COMPACT_ATOMS: atom_id res chain seq x y z
N MET A 1 -16.13 12.09 -49.98
CA MET A 1 -16.39 12.53 -48.60
C MET A 1 -16.11 11.36 -47.68
N THR A 2 -14.90 11.31 -47.12
CA THR A 2 -14.47 10.22 -46.23
C THR A 2 -14.71 10.68 -44.80
N THR A 3 -15.74 10.12 -44.20
CA THR A 3 -16.08 10.40 -42.77
C THR A 3 -15.03 9.72 -41.92
N MET A 4 -14.11 10.53 -41.33
CA MET A 4 -13.22 10.06 -40.26
C MET A 4 -14.07 9.76 -39.05
N LEU A 5 -14.28 8.48 -38.79
CA LEU A 5 -14.79 7.99 -37.50
C LEU A 5 -13.71 8.28 -36.45
N HIS A 6 -13.92 9.30 -35.64
CA HIS A 6 -13.22 9.46 -34.37
C HIS A 6 -13.60 8.25 -33.52
N GLN A 7 -12.72 7.26 -33.43
CA GLN A 7 -12.78 6.27 -32.36
C GLN A 7 -12.46 7.02 -31.06
N GLU A 8 -13.49 7.40 -30.31
CA GLU A 8 -13.35 7.75 -28.91
C GLU A 8 -12.65 6.57 -28.24
N LYS A 9 -11.42 6.78 -27.78
CA LYS A 9 -10.75 5.84 -26.87
C LYS A 9 -11.63 5.78 -25.62
N VAL A 10 -12.46 4.76 -25.53
CA VAL A 10 -13.18 4.44 -24.29
C VAL A 10 -12.11 4.14 -23.25
N ASN A 11 -11.89 5.08 -22.35
CA ASN A 11 -10.96 4.91 -21.24
C ASN A 11 -11.58 3.87 -20.31
N GLU A 12 -11.06 2.63 -20.34
CA GLU A 12 -11.49 1.56 -19.46
C GLU A 12 -10.91 1.83 -18.07
N LYS A 13 -11.79 2.01 -17.09
CA LYS A 13 -11.42 2.22 -15.68
C LYS A 13 -10.92 0.94 -15.04
N ILE A 14 -10.02 1.06 -14.06
CA ILE A 14 -9.74 -0.05 -13.15
C ILE A 14 -10.54 0.11 -11.86
N ILE A 15 -10.79 -1.01 -11.17
CA ILE A 15 -11.34 -0.98 -9.81
C ILE A 15 -10.16 -1.07 -8.86
N LEU A 16 -10.03 -0.10 -7.95
CA LEU A 16 -9.12 -0.16 -6.82
C LEU A 16 -9.85 -0.80 -5.63
N ALA A 17 -9.53 -2.07 -5.33
CA ALA A 17 -10.10 -2.82 -4.21
C ALA A 17 -9.44 -2.44 -2.87
N SER A 18 -9.42 -1.15 -2.56
CA SER A 18 -8.76 -0.61 -1.37
C SER A 18 -9.41 0.69 -0.91
N GLY A 19 -9.54 0.87 0.40
CA GLY A 19 -9.95 2.14 1.00
C GLY A 19 -8.76 3.05 1.36
N SER A 20 -7.52 2.69 1.00
CA SER A 20 -6.33 3.47 1.32
C SER A 20 -6.27 4.78 0.51
N PRO A 21 -6.27 5.95 1.17
CA PRO A 21 -6.14 7.23 0.46
C PRO A 21 -4.78 7.39 -0.21
N ARG A 22 -3.72 6.77 0.33
CA ARG A 22 -2.37 6.79 -0.24
C ARG A 22 -2.31 6.07 -1.58
N ARG A 23 -2.89 4.86 -1.67
CA ARG A 23 -2.98 4.12 -2.94
C ARG A 23 -3.77 4.87 -3.99
N ALA A 24 -4.88 5.49 -3.58
CA ALA A 24 -5.67 6.32 -4.46
C ALA A 24 -4.92 7.58 -4.91
N LYS A 25 -4.09 8.18 -4.04
CA LYS A 25 -3.20 9.30 -4.38
C LYS A 25 -2.19 8.88 -5.46
N ILE A 26 -1.48 7.77 -5.26
CA ILE A 26 -0.51 7.26 -6.23
C ILE A 26 -1.14 7.06 -7.61
N LEU A 27 -2.31 6.42 -7.70
CA LEU A 27 -3.00 6.22 -8.98
C LEU A 27 -3.43 7.53 -9.64
N ARG A 28 -3.91 8.51 -8.85
CA ARG A 28 -4.26 9.84 -9.37
C ARG A 28 -3.03 10.57 -9.93
N ASP A 29 -1.93 10.54 -9.19
CA ASP A 29 -0.68 11.21 -9.58
C ASP A 29 -0.11 10.59 -10.88
N LEU A 30 -0.37 9.30 -11.11
CA LEU A 30 -0.02 8.58 -12.33
C LEU A 30 -1.05 8.74 -13.47
N GLY A 31 -2.13 9.49 -13.27
CA GLY A 31 -3.15 9.73 -14.29
C GLY A 31 -4.00 8.51 -14.64
N VAL A 32 -4.08 7.51 -13.74
CA VAL A 32 -4.90 6.32 -13.93
C VAL A 32 -6.37 6.63 -13.64
N ASP A 33 -7.27 6.25 -14.54
CA ASP A 33 -8.72 6.34 -14.28
C ASP A 33 -9.19 5.11 -13.49
N PHE A 34 -9.74 5.32 -12.30
CA PHE A 34 -10.15 4.25 -11.40
C PHE A 34 -11.38 4.58 -10.56
N GLU A 35 -12.03 3.52 -10.09
CA GLU A 35 -13.13 3.57 -9.13
C GLU A 35 -12.72 2.84 -7.85
N ILE A 36 -12.99 3.44 -6.69
CA ILE A 36 -12.71 2.81 -5.39
C ILE A 36 -13.87 1.90 -4.99
N ARG A 37 -13.53 0.63 -4.74
CA ARG A 37 -14.44 -0.32 -4.09
C ARG A 37 -13.71 -0.96 -2.92
N LYS A 38 -14.08 -0.61 -1.70
CA LYS A 38 -13.45 -1.18 -0.50
C LYS A 38 -13.73 -2.67 -0.41
N SER A 39 -12.70 -3.44 -0.13
CA SER A 39 -12.81 -4.86 0.19
C SER A 39 -12.98 -5.04 1.69
N ASP A 40 -13.86 -5.94 2.09
CA ASP A 40 -14.08 -6.43 3.45
C ASP A 40 -13.49 -7.85 3.65
N ALA A 41 -12.54 -8.24 2.82
CA ALA A 41 -11.89 -9.54 2.91
C ALA A 41 -11.14 -9.69 4.24
N GLU A 42 -11.32 -10.83 4.87
CA GLU A 42 -10.60 -11.20 6.09
C GLU A 42 -9.11 -11.42 5.78
N GLU A 43 -8.25 -10.69 6.49
CA GLU A 43 -6.81 -10.75 6.32
C GLU A 43 -6.20 -11.91 7.12
N VAL A 44 -5.16 -12.52 6.56
CA VAL A 44 -4.33 -13.54 7.23
C VAL A 44 -2.95 -12.96 7.55
N ALA A 45 -2.29 -13.55 8.54
CA ALA A 45 -0.93 -13.18 8.91
C ALA A 45 -0.07 -14.43 9.13
N TYR A 46 1.06 -14.47 8.43
CA TYR A 46 2.11 -15.48 8.58
C TYR A 46 3.41 -14.79 9.00
N PRO A 47 3.70 -14.66 10.31
CA PRO A 47 4.83 -13.87 10.79
C PRO A 47 6.20 -14.32 10.23
N HIS A 48 6.33 -15.60 9.91
CA HIS A 48 7.56 -16.18 9.34
C HIS A 48 7.55 -16.22 7.79
N ASP A 49 6.47 -15.76 7.17
CA ASP A 49 6.34 -15.67 5.71
C ASP A 49 5.59 -14.37 5.32
N PRO A 50 6.27 -13.22 5.43
CA PRO A 50 5.67 -11.93 5.13
C PRO A 50 5.25 -11.78 3.65
N GLU A 51 5.98 -12.41 2.73
CA GLU A 51 5.62 -12.38 1.30
C GLU A 51 4.32 -13.11 1.02
N ARG A 52 4.14 -14.28 1.62
CA ARG A 52 2.90 -15.04 1.52
C ARG A 52 1.73 -14.26 2.12
N THR A 53 1.95 -13.62 3.26
CA THR A 53 0.94 -12.78 3.92
C THR A 53 0.38 -11.74 2.96
N VAL A 54 1.25 -10.87 2.41
CA VAL A 54 0.79 -9.77 1.54
C VAL A 54 0.24 -10.27 0.21
N ARG A 55 0.77 -11.37 -0.32
CA ARG A 55 0.28 -11.99 -1.57
C ARG A 55 -1.13 -12.51 -1.41
N GLU A 56 -1.39 -13.34 -0.39
CA GLU A 56 -2.71 -13.92 -0.15
C GLU A 56 -3.74 -12.84 0.18
N ASN A 57 -3.39 -11.86 1.00
CA ASN A 57 -4.28 -10.76 1.33
C ASN A 57 -4.63 -9.90 0.10
N ALA A 58 -3.66 -9.61 -0.77
CA ALA A 58 -3.92 -8.89 -2.01
C ALA A 58 -4.90 -9.66 -2.91
N VAL A 59 -4.71 -10.98 -3.09
CA VAL A 59 -5.62 -11.84 -3.86
C VAL A 59 -7.03 -11.81 -3.27
N LYS A 60 -7.18 -12.10 -1.97
CA LYS A 60 -8.48 -12.09 -1.29
C LYS A 60 -9.23 -10.76 -1.46
N LYS A 61 -8.52 -9.64 -1.30
CA LYS A 61 -9.11 -8.31 -1.50
C LYS A 61 -9.61 -8.09 -2.93
N GLY A 62 -8.87 -8.52 -3.92
CA GLY A 62 -9.27 -8.42 -5.33
C GLY A 62 -10.47 -9.31 -5.66
N GLU A 63 -10.44 -10.55 -5.22
CA GLU A 63 -11.53 -11.53 -5.45
C GLU A 63 -12.86 -11.08 -4.85
N ARG A 64 -12.81 -10.46 -3.67
CA ARG A 64 -14.01 -9.99 -2.97
C ARG A 64 -14.82 -8.97 -3.76
N VAL A 65 -14.18 -8.20 -4.62
CA VAL A 65 -14.85 -7.15 -5.45
C VAL A 65 -15.01 -7.54 -6.92
N LYS A 66 -14.46 -8.69 -7.37
CA LYS A 66 -14.53 -9.14 -8.78
C LYS A 66 -15.96 -9.30 -9.28
N GLY A 67 -16.87 -9.80 -8.47
CA GLY A 67 -18.28 -10.00 -8.83
C GLY A 67 -19.06 -8.72 -9.15
N CYS A 68 -18.45 -7.55 -8.90
CA CYS A 68 -19.06 -6.24 -9.11
C CYS A 68 -18.57 -5.54 -10.39
N LYS A 69 -17.90 -6.24 -11.32
CA LYS A 69 -17.42 -5.66 -12.57
C LYS A 69 -18.60 -5.19 -13.43
N GLY A 70 -18.63 -3.91 -13.75
CA GLY A 70 -19.50 -3.37 -14.81
C GLY A 70 -18.89 -3.56 -16.20
N GLU A 71 -19.65 -3.26 -17.26
CA GLU A 71 -19.28 -3.55 -18.66
C GLU A 71 -18.02 -2.80 -19.19
N ARG A 72 -17.43 -1.87 -18.43
CA ARG A 72 -16.29 -1.02 -18.87
C ARG A 72 -15.15 -1.00 -17.85
N VAL A 73 -14.82 -2.14 -17.27
CA VAL A 73 -13.74 -2.27 -16.28
C VAL A 73 -12.59 -3.08 -16.86
N LYS A 74 -11.41 -2.46 -16.97
CA LYS A 74 -10.17 -3.11 -17.43
C LYS A 74 -9.72 -4.23 -16.49
N GLY A 75 -9.88 -4.05 -15.19
CA GLY A 75 -9.49 -5.04 -14.19
C GLY A 75 -9.65 -4.56 -12.76
N VAL A 76 -9.38 -5.46 -11.81
CA VAL A 76 -9.40 -5.18 -10.38
C VAL A 76 -7.98 -5.18 -9.84
N LEU A 77 -7.54 -4.04 -9.32
CA LEU A 77 -6.27 -3.84 -8.64
C LEU A 77 -6.50 -3.86 -7.12
N SER A 78 -5.76 -4.71 -6.44
CA SER A 78 -5.75 -4.78 -4.98
C SER A 78 -4.32 -4.81 -4.46
N ALA A 79 -4.14 -4.45 -3.19
CA ALA A 79 -2.84 -4.52 -2.55
C ALA A 79 -2.98 -4.75 -1.03
N ASP A 80 -1.95 -5.35 -0.47
CA ASP A 80 -1.76 -5.46 0.97
C ASP A 80 -0.34 -5.05 1.35
N THR A 81 -0.19 -4.35 2.48
CA THR A 81 1.09 -3.81 2.93
C THR A 81 1.29 -4.08 4.40
N ILE A 82 2.44 -4.64 4.73
CA ILE A 82 2.86 -4.88 6.11
C ILE A 82 4.26 -4.31 6.34
N VAL A 83 4.53 -3.95 7.58
CA VAL A 83 5.88 -3.72 8.09
C VAL A 83 6.33 -4.99 8.83
N TRP A 84 7.52 -5.45 8.52
CA TRP A 84 8.09 -6.65 9.13
C TRP A 84 9.46 -6.34 9.76
N PHE A 85 9.64 -6.77 11.01
CA PHE A 85 10.89 -6.61 11.72
C PHE A 85 11.09 -7.76 12.72
N ALA A 86 12.27 -8.35 12.75
CA ALA A 86 12.68 -9.37 13.72
C ALA A 86 11.68 -10.54 13.88
N GLY A 87 11.09 -11.01 12.77
CA GLY A 87 10.14 -12.14 12.79
C GLY A 87 8.72 -11.77 13.18
N ARG A 88 8.41 -10.48 13.30
CA ARG A 88 7.09 -9.95 13.66
C ARG A 88 6.51 -9.06 12.58
N ILE A 89 5.20 -9.18 12.35
CA ILE A 89 4.43 -8.26 11.50
C ILE A 89 3.88 -7.13 12.38
N TYR A 90 4.15 -5.90 11.95
CA TYR A 90 3.59 -4.68 12.51
C TYR A 90 2.47 -4.21 11.57
N GLY A 91 1.25 -4.58 11.90
CA GLY A 91 0.06 -4.15 11.17
C GLY A 91 -0.36 -2.73 11.57
N LYS A 92 -1.65 -2.43 11.40
CA LYS A 92 -2.23 -1.19 11.91
C LYS A 92 -2.34 -1.27 13.43
N PRO A 93 -1.87 -0.26 14.18
CA PRO A 93 -2.01 -0.26 15.63
C PRO A 93 -3.48 -0.06 16.02
N ARG A 94 -3.88 -0.67 17.12
CA ARG A 94 -5.25 -0.59 17.66
C ARG A 94 -5.60 0.81 18.15
N ASP A 95 -4.60 1.48 18.70
CA ASP A 95 -4.71 2.79 19.32
C ASP A 95 -3.36 3.57 19.26
N LEU A 96 -3.35 4.78 19.79
CA LEU A 96 -2.14 5.62 19.79
C LEU A 96 -1.05 5.10 20.73
N ASP A 97 -1.38 4.36 21.78
CA ASP A 97 -0.40 3.79 22.69
C ASP A 97 0.35 2.63 22.04
N GLU A 98 -0.36 1.77 21.32
CA GLU A 98 0.27 0.73 20.50
C GLU A 98 1.09 1.34 19.34
N ALA A 99 0.61 2.43 18.74
CA ALA A 99 1.39 3.16 17.74
C ALA A 99 2.73 3.65 18.30
N LYS A 100 2.72 4.24 19.51
CA LYS A 100 3.95 4.65 20.19
C LYS A 100 4.85 3.46 20.54
N ALA A 101 4.29 2.34 20.95
CA ALA A 101 5.04 1.12 21.22
C ALA A 101 5.75 0.61 19.94
N PHE A 102 5.06 0.57 18.80
CA PHE A 102 5.66 0.20 17.51
C PHE A 102 6.82 1.12 17.14
N LEU A 103 6.64 2.43 17.27
CA LEU A 103 7.70 3.40 16.96
C LEU A 103 8.91 3.25 17.89
N ARG A 104 8.72 2.93 19.18
CA ARG A 104 9.82 2.63 20.11
C ARG A 104 10.59 1.37 19.69
N GLU A 105 9.88 0.29 19.34
CA GLU A 105 10.51 -0.96 18.91
C GLU A 105 11.29 -0.80 17.61
N LEU A 106 10.81 0.04 16.68
CA LEU A 106 11.46 0.31 15.39
C LEU A 106 12.53 1.42 15.47
N SER A 107 12.63 2.13 16.58
CA SER A 107 13.59 3.23 16.78
C SER A 107 15.02 2.79 16.58
N GLY A 108 15.76 3.44 15.67
CA GLY A 108 17.14 3.13 15.35
C GLY A 108 17.34 1.77 14.64
N GLN A 109 16.27 1.17 14.14
CA GLN A 109 16.30 -0.12 13.45
C GLN A 109 16.02 0.03 11.96
N THR A 110 16.49 -0.95 11.18
CA THR A 110 16.07 -1.14 9.79
C THR A 110 15.01 -2.25 9.75
N HIS A 111 13.85 -1.93 9.20
CA HIS A 111 12.76 -2.85 9.01
C HIS A 111 12.36 -2.94 7.53
N THR A 112 11.66 -4.00 7.15
CA THR A 112 11.25 -4.21 5.76
C THR A 112 9.74 -3.95 5.60
N VAL A 113 9.39 -3.20 4.56
CA VAL A 113 8.01 -3.02 4.10
C VAL A 113 7.77 -3.96 2.94
N PHE A 114 6.80 -4.86 3.07
CA PHE A 114 6.34 -5.72 1.99
C PHE A 114 5.00 -5.23 1.50
N THR A 115 4.85 -5.09 0.18
CA THR A 115 3.55 -4.88 -0.45
C THR A 115 3.32 -5.96 -1.49
N GLY A 116 2.25 -6.73 -1.30
CA GLY A 116 1.68 -7.58 -2.32
C GLY A 116 0.68 -6.80 -3.16
N VAL A 117 0.77 -6.88 -4.47
CA VAL A 117 -0.22 -6.34 -5.40
C VAL A 117 -0.81 -7.46 -6.23
N CYS A 118 -2.09 -7.35 -6.56
CA CYS A 118 -2.79 -8.30 -7.42
C CYS A 118 -3.62 -7.52 -8.44
N PHE A 119 -3.46 -7.87 -9.72
CA PHE A 119 -4.30 -7.37 -10.80
C PHE A 119 -4.94 -8.54 -11.53
N ASP A 120 -6.25 -8.67 -11.42
CA ASP A 120 -7.06 -9.75 -12.02
C ASP A 120 -6.56 -11.19 -11.75
N GLY A 121 -5.85 -11.39 -10.63
CA GLY A 121 -5.33 -12.69 -10.20
C GLY A 121 -3.81 -12.85 -10.39
N GLU A 122 -3.18 -12.04 -11.24
CA GLU A 122 -1.72 -11.95 -11.27
C GLU A 122 -1.20 -11.21 -10.04
N THR A 123 -0.13 -11.73 -9.44
CA THR A 123 0.43 -11.15 -8.21
C THR A 123 1.91 -10.82 -8.35
N ARG A 124 2.31 -9.75 -7.68
CA ARG A 124 3.72 -9.39 -7.43
C ARG A 124 3.89 -9.02 -5.97
N VAL A 125 5.08 -9.23 -5.45
CA VAL A 125 5.47 -8.77 -4.11
C VAL A 125 6.71 -7.90 -4.28
N VAL A 126 6.67 -6.71 -3.70
CA VAL A 126 7.78 -5.77 -3.68
C VAL A 126 8.17 -5.50 -2.23
N ARG A 127 9.45 -5.36 -1.99
CA ARG A 127 10.01 -5.03 -0.67
C ARG A 127 10.88 -3.79 -0.73
N SER A 128 10.89 -3.04 0.36
CA SER A 128 11.77 -1.90 0.59
C SER A 128 12.20 -1.90 2.04
N ASP A 129 13.44 -1.51 2.30
CA ASP A 129 13.93 -1.40 3.66
C ASP A 129 13.91 0.06 4.10
N VAL A 130 13.46 0.31 5.34
CA VAL A 130 13.37 1.63 5.94
C VAL A 130 14.15 1.63 7.24
N THR A 131 15.04 2.59 7.40
CA THR A 131 15.82 2.80 8.62
C THR A 131 15.27 3.99 9.40
N PHE A 132 14.89 3.77 10.64
CA PHE A 132 14.48 4.86 11.52
C PHE A 132 15.67 5.49 12.22
N ARG A 133 15.58 6.78 12.46
CA ARG A 133 16.46 7.49 13.41
C ARG A 133 16.28 6.90 14.79
N ARG A 134 17.23 7.15 15.70
CA ARG A 134 16.98 6.95 17.12
C ARG A 134 15.94 7.97 17.60
N LEU A 135 14.78 7.50 18.02
CA LEU A 135 13.65 8.32 18.42
C LEU A 135 13.62 8.46 19.93
N SER A 136 13.53 9.69 20.42
CA SER A 136 13.19 9.95 21.81
C SER A 136 11.67 9.86 22.00
N ASP A 137 11.20 9.68 23.24
CA ASP A 137 9.76 9.71 23.55
C ASP A 137 9.10 11.02 23.11
N ALA A 138 9.79 12.15 23.23
CA ALA A 138 9.28 13.44 22.77
C ALA A 138 9.07 13.48 21.25
N MET A 139 9.99 12.89 20.46
CA MET A 139 9.83 12.79 19.00
C MET A 139 8.66 11.88 18.62
N ILE A 140 8.49 10.77 19.33
CA ILE A 140 7.38 9.83 19.12
C ILE A 140 6.05 10.52 19.45
N ASP A 141 5.97 11.23 20.57
CA ASP A 141 4.77 11.97 20.97
C ASP A 141 4.40 13.05 19.95
N GLU A 142 5.39 13.81 19.47
CA GLU A 142 5.21 14.83 18.44
C GLU A 142 4.69 14.20 17.12
N TYR A 143 5.32 13.12 16.66
CA TYR A 143 4.93 12.44 15.45
C TYR A 143 3.50 11.88 15.53
N VAL A 144 3.19 11.16 16.61
CA VAL A 144 1.86 10.57 16.81
C VAL A 144 0.77 11.63 16.94
N ALA A 145 1.07 12.77 17.57
CA ALA A 145 0.13 13.89 17.67
C ALA A 145 -0.19 14.51 16.29
N ARG A 146 0.82 14.60 15.40
CA ARG A 146 0.65 15.16 14.05
C ARG A 146 -0.08 14.20 13.11
N VAL A 147 0.38 12.95 13.05
CA VAL A 147 0.01 11.98 11.99
C VAL A 147 -1.18 11.12 12.39
N LYS A 148 -1.37 10.84 13.70
CA LYS A 148 -2.41 9.91 14.22
C LYS A 148 -2.43 8.57 13.46
N PRO A 149 -1.33 7.80 13.47
CA PRO A 149 -1.06 6.75 12.50
C PRO A 149 -1.76 5.40 12.78
N THR A 150 -3.00 5.41 13.25
CA THR A 150 -3.76 4.18 13.59
C THR A 150 -4.28 3.42 12.36
N ASP A 151 -4.27 4.02 11.19
CA ASP A 151 -4.67 3.41 9.92
C ASP A 151 -3.47 2.97 9.04
N ARG A 152 -2.26 2.96 9.61
CA ARG A 152 -1.00 2.72 8.91
C ARG A 152 -0.25 1.52 9.47
N ALA A 153 0.20 0.62 8.59
CA ALA A 153 1.08 -0.48 8.98
C ALA A 153 2.38 0.08 9.60
N GLY A 154 2.85 -0.54 10.69
CA GLY A 154 4.03 -0.06 11.42
C GLY A 154 3.86 1.27 12.13
N ALA A 155 2.64 1.81 12.20
CA ALA A 155 2.33 3.09 12.83
C ALA A 155 3.06 4.28 12.23
N TYR A 156 3.35 4.29 10.91
CA TYR A 156 3.98 5.44 10.27
C TYR A 156 3.57 5.66 8.82
N ASP A 157 3.84 6.86 8.36
CA ASP A 157 3.69 7.27 6.97
C ASP A 157 4.98 7.99 6.54
N ILE A 158 5.58 7.55 5.43
CA ILE A 158 6.82 8.16 4.94
C ILE A 158 6.55 9.52 4.26
N ASP A 159 5.35 9.72 3.71
CA ASP A 159 4.94 10.93 2.99
C ASP A 159 4.45 12.03 3.94
N GLU A 160 3.99 11.66 5.15
CA GLU A 160 3.47 12.59 6.16
C GLU A 160 4.41 12.67 7.38
N SER A 161 5.19 13.74 7.46
CA SER A 161 6.18 13.96 8.52
C SER A 161 7.22 12.83 8.66
N GLY A 162 7.49 12.08 7.59
CA GLY A 162 8.46 11.00 7.60
C GLY A 162 9.87 11.46 7.94
N ASP A 163 10.22 12.70 7.62
CA ASP A 163 11.49 13.35 7.95
C ASP A 163 11.78 13.42 9.46
N LEU A 164 10.76 13.36 10.31
CA LEU A 164 10.93 13.31 11.77
C LEU A 164 11.49 11.96 12.24
N ILE A 165 11.13 10.86 11.57
CA ILE A 165 11.40 9.51 12.07
C ILE A 165 12.29 8.68 11.14
N VAL A 166 12.22 8.88 9.82
CA VAL A 166 12.98 8.12 8.83
C VAL A 166 14.36 8.75 8.64
N GLU A 167 15.41 7.93 8.72
CA GLU A 167 16.79 8.30 8.40
C GLU A 167 17.10 8.05 6.93
N SER A 168 16.73 6.86 6.44
CA SER A 168 16.96 6.45 5.06
C SER A 168 16.05 5.30 4.64
N TRP A 169 15.99 5.04 3.36
CA TRP A 169 15.33 3.84 2.80
C TRP A 169 16.06 3.35 1.54
N THR A 170 15.80 2.09 1.18
CA THR A 170 16.21 1.47 -0.09
C THR A 170 15.01 0.80 -0.75
N GLY A 171 15.04 0.71 -2.09
CA GLY A 171 13.91 0.16 -2.85
C GLY A 171 12.92 1.23 -3.30
N SER A 172 11.67 0.83 -3.52
CA SER A 172 10.61 1.70 -4.06
C SER A 172 9.94 2.52 -2.96
N TYR A 173 9.88 3.84 -3.14
CA TYR A 173 9.17 4.75 -2.25
C TYR A 173 7.66 4.48 -2.26
N GLU A 174 7.11 4.25 -3.43
CA GLU A 174 5.69 3.95 -3.61
C GLU A 174 5.31 2.59 -3.00
N ASN A 175 6.26 1.64 -2.92
CA ASN A 175 6.09 0.42 -2.14
C ASN A 175 5.91 0.73 -0.65
N ILE A 176 6.72 1.62 -0.08
CA ILE A 176 6.59 2.04 1.32
C ILE A 176 5.25 2.74 1.55
N MET A 177 4.78 3.53 0.59
CA MET A 177 3.44 4.13 0.61
C MET A 177 2.29 3.13 0.42
N GLY A 178 2.59 1.91 -0.04
CA GLY A 178 1.66 0.80 -0.14
C GLY A 178 1.10 0.46 -1.51
N LEU A 179 1.69 1.00 -2.59
CA LEU A 179 1.37 0.62 -3.97
C LEU A 179 2.59 0.83 -4.88
N PRO A 180 3.48 -0.18 -5.01
CA PRO A 180 4.62 -0.11 -5.91
C PRO A 180 4.17 0.05 -7.36
N ILE A 181 4.88 0.89 -8.13
CA ILE A 181 4.50 1.20 -9.52
C ILE A 181 5.13 0.25 -10.53
N GLU A 182 6.16 -0.47 -10.18
CA GLU A 182 6.86 -1.41 -11.06
C GLU A 182 5.91 -2.49 -11.60
N PRO A 183 5.11 -3.19 -10.76
CA PRO A 183 4.10 -4.13 -11.26
C PRO A 183 3.02 -3.48 -12.11
N LEU A 184 2.64 -2.23 -11.83
CA LEU A 184 1.65 -1.52 -12.62
C LEU A 184 2.15 -1.23 -14.04
N ARG A 185 3.46 -0.97 -14.20
CA ARG A 185 4.11 -0.84 -15.51
C ARG A 185 4.15 -2.17 -16.26
N GLU A 186 4.52 -3.27 -15.59
CA GLU A 186 4.52 -4.60 -16.17
C GLU A 186 3.13 -4.98 -16.74
N TRP A 187 2.07 -4.62 -16.04
CA TRP A 187 0.68 -4.89 -16.46
C TRP A 187 0.10 -3.84 -17.43
N GLY A 188 0.89 -2.85 -17.84
CA GLY A 188 0.44 -1.79 -18.75
C GLY A 188 -0.69 -0.92 -18.17
N ILE A 189 -0.78 -0.82 -16.85
CA ILE A 189 -1.71 0.09 -16.17
C ILE A 189 -1.18 1.53 -16.24
N VAL A 190 0.11 1.68 -16.10
CA VAL A 190 0.84 2.95 -16.24
C VAL A 190 1.99 2.83 -17.25
N LYS A 191 2.42 3.97 -17.79
CA LYS A 191 3.53 4.04 -18.76
C LYS A 191 4.88 4.00 -18.07
#